data_9843ce131a93b007dbdadf06e8a6d8de
#
_entry.id   9843ce131a93b007dbdadf06e8a6d8de
#
_cell.length_a   1.000
_cell.length_b   1.000
_cell.length_c   1.000
_cell.angle_alpha   90.00
_cell.angle_beta   90.00
_cell.angle_gamma   90.00
#
_symmetry.space_group_name_H-M   'P 1'
#
loop_
_entity.id
_entity.type
_entity.pdbx_description
1 polymer ?
#
loop_
_entity_poly.entity_id
_entity_poly.type
_entity_poly.pdbx_seq_one_letter_code
_entity_poly.pdbx_strand_id
1 'polypeptide(L)'
;QSGMFLRDPFATRFEYTDFFHLATALGGTPKKALFIGLGGGSAPKAFWRDYPQLQIDVAEIDPEVIRVARKYFEVPDDPRLRLHAADGRLFLEGSRERYDLIVLDAFFADAVPFHLTTREFFALAAEHLQPDGVLAINAISAVEGPRSRFYRSLDRTLQERFPNRYTFPVWLGDRDPGRLRNLILLATRSRRVAVPDLIRSAATLGDRVHVAQLRDYAAGIWTAEVKTDDVPILTDDHAPVDDLLKLEGLQ
;
A
#
# COMPACT_ATOMS: atom_id res chain seq x y z
N GLN A 1 -13.73 -0.38 2.10
CA GLN A 1 -14.50 0.58 2.95
C GLN A 1 -13.85 1.94 2.84
N SER A 2 -14.67 3.01 2.86
CA SER A 2 -14.19 4.39 2.79
C SER A 2 -14.94 5.26 3.80
N GLY A 3 -14.27 6.32 4.30
CA GLY A 3 -14.87 7.25 5.23
C GLY A 3 -14.19 8.61 5.16
N MET A 4 -14.93 9.66 5.47
CA MET A 4 -14.44 11.04 5.47
C MET A 4 -15.04 11.79 6.65
N PHE A 5 -14.28 12.69 7.24
CA PHE A 5 -14.80 13.64 8.22
C PHE A 5 -15.41 14.83 7.48
N LEU A 6 -16.69 15.14 7.72
CA LEU A 6 -17.38 16.25 7.03
C LEU A 6 -16.80 17.64 7.37
N ARG A 7 -16.17 17.79 8.55
CA ARG A 7 -15.56 19.06 8.98
C ARG A 7 -14.12 19.23 8.53
N ASP A 8 -13.47 18.13 8.18
CA ASP A 8 -12.11 18.09 7.64
C ASP A 8 -12.00 16.94 6.61
N PRO A 9 -12.39 17.19 5.37
CA PRO A 9 -12.44 16.17 4.32
C PRO A 9 -11.07 15.58 3.95
N PHE A 10 -9.98 16.27 4.32
CA PHE A 10 -8.61 15.83 4.04
C PHE A 10 -7.96 15.10 5.21
N ALA A 11 -8.58 15.10 6.40
CA ALA A 11 -8.15 14.26 7.50
C ALA A 11 -8.49 12.80 7.20
N THR A 12 -7.53 11.91 7.46
CA THR A 12 -7.72 10.48 7.26
C THR A 12 -8.67 9.90 8.31
N ARG A 13 -9.67 9.14 7.85
CA ARG A 13 -10.62 8.46 8.73
C ARG A 13 -10.11 7.09 9.16
N PHE A 14 -9.31 6.46 8.32
CA PHE A 14 -8.71 5.15 8.54
C PHE A 14 -7.19 5.30 8.61
N GLU A 15 -6.64 5.05 9.78
CA GLU A 15 -5.23 5.26 10.11
C GLU A 15 -4.25 4.60 9.13
N TYR A 16 -4.62 3.44 8.56
CA TYR A 16 -3.73 2.72 7.65
C TYR A 16 -3.30 3.55 6.44
N THR A 17 -4.12 4.50 5.98
CA THR A 17 -3.79 5.36 4.83
C THR A 17 -2.63 6.30 5.12
N ASP A 18 -2.42 6.68 6.37
CA ASP A 18 -1.31 7.53 6.81
C ASP A 18 0.03 6.79 6.75
N PHE A 19 0.01 5.45 6.91
CA PHE A 19 1.23 4.63 6.82
C PHE A 19 1.87 4.66 5.43
N PHE A 20 1.13 4.98 4.36
CA PHE A 20 1.72 5.11 3.03
C PHE A 20 2.78 6.22 2.96
N HIS A 21 2.70 7.24 3.81
CA HIS A 21 3.75 8.26 3.92
C HIS A 21 5.11 7.69 4.35
N LEU A 22 5.16 6.51 5.00
CA LEU A 22 6.42 5.83 5.31
C LEU A 22 7.21 5.44 4.05
N ALA A 23 6.55 5.25 2.91
CA ALA A 23 7.23 5.02 1.65
C ALA A 23 8.14 6.21 1.27
N THR A 24 7.73 7.44 1.59
CA THR A 24 8.54 8.64 1.33
C THR A 24 9.69 8.80 2.33
N ALA A 25 9.58 8.20 3.51
CA ALA A 25 10.70 8.11 4.45
C ALA A 25 11.80 7.14 3.97
N LEU A 26 11.45 6.18 3.10
CA LEU A 26 12.38 5.23 2.46
C LEU A 26 12.97 5.78 1.16
N GLY A 27 12.12 6.21 0.23
CA GLY A 27 12.49 6.57 -1.16
C GLY A 27 12.68 8.08 -1.39
N GLY A 28 12.45 8.92 -0.38
CA GLY A 28 12.47 10.37 -0.52
C GLY A 28 11.17 10.96 -1.06
N THR A 29 11.15 12.27 -1.28
CA THR A 29 9.95 12.99 -1.74
C THR A 29 9.60 12.59 -3.18
N PRO A 30 8.43 11.98 -3.43
CA PRO A 30 8.07 11.51 -4.75
C PRO A 30 7.67 12.67 -5.66
N LYS A 31 7.99 12.54 -6.96
CA LYS A 31 7.55 13.44 -8.02
C LYS A 31 6.37 12.88 -8.79
N LYS A 32 6.28 11.56 -8.88
CA LYS A 32 5.21 10.86 -9.57
C LYS A 32 4.77 9.62 -8.78
N ALA A 33 3.48 9.50 -8.53
CA ALA A 33 2.89 8.35 -7.84
C ALA A 33 1.74 7.74 -8.64
N LEU A 34 1.58 6.42 -8.54
CA LEU A 34 0.42 5.69 -8.98
C LEU A 34 -0.29 5.10 -7.77
N PHE A 35 -1.59 5.31 -7.67
CA PHE A 35 -2.46 4.60 -6.75
C PHE A 35 -3.32 3.60 -7.53
N ILE A 36 -3.31 2.35 -7.16
CA ILE A 36 -4.17 1.30 -7.68
C ILE A 36 -5.27 1.06 -6.64
N GLY A 37 -6.47 1.47 -7.00
CA GLY A 37 -7.61 1.63 -6.10
C GLY A 37 -7.80 3.07 -5.63
N LEU A 38 -9.05 3.52 -5.59
CA LEU A 38 -9.44 4.88 -5.16
C LEU A 38 -10.27 4.85 -3.88
N GLY A 39 -11.34 4.05 -3.87
CA GLY A 39 -12.35 4.13 -2.82
C GLY A 39 -12.89 5.56 -2.64
N GLY A 40 -12.83 6.10 -1.42
CA GLY A 40 -13.15 7.52 -1.14
C GLY A 40 -11.99 8.49 -1.39
N GLY A 41 -10.89 8.04 -1.96
CA GLY A 41 -9.75 8.87 -2.31
C GLY A 41 -8.93 9.39 -1.11
N SER A 42 -9.01 8.76 0.07
CA SER A 42 -8.34 9.26 1.28
C SER A 42 -6.83 9.38 1.10
N ALA A 43 -6.16 8.30 0.64
CA ALA A 43 -4.72 8.30 0.44
C ALA A 43 -4.27 9.24 -0.69
N PRO A 44 -4.82 9.18 -1.93
CA PRO A 44 -4.39 10.11 -2.98
C PRO A 44 -4.69 11.59 -2.65
N LYS A 45 -5.78 11.91 -1.93
CA LYS A 45 -6.05 13.29 -1.45
C LYS A 45 -5.00 13.78 -0.46
N ALA A 46 -4.64 12.93 0.51
CA ALA A 46 -3.61 13.27 1.50
C ALA A 46 -2.27 13.55 0.79
N PHE A 47 -1.87 12.70 -0.14
CA PHE A 47 -0.66 12.90 -0.93
C PHE A 47 -0.72 14.14 -1.83
N TRP A 48 -1.86 14.42 -2.46
CA TRP A 48 -2.08 15.64 -3.24
C TRP A 48 -1.90 16.91 -2.41
N ARG A 49 -2.40 16.93 -1.17
CA ARG A 49 -2.25 18.03 -0.21
C ARG A 49 -0.81 18.19 0.27
N ASP A 50 -0.20 17.07 0.70
CA ASP A 50 1.05 17.07 1.46
C ASP A 50 2.30 17.18 0.56
N TYR A 51 2.15 16.87 -0.74
CA TYR A 51 3.23 16.96 -1.73
C TYR A 51 2.82 17.82 -2.92
N PRO A 52 2.96 19.17 -2.83
CA PRO A 52 2.42 20.11 -3.85
C PRO A 52 3.00 19.93 -5.26
N GLN A 53 4.16 19.28 -5.41
CA GLN A 53 4.81 19.03 -6.71
C GLN A 53 4.53 17.62 -7.27
N LEU A 54 3.80 16.80 -6.51
CA LEU A 54 3.52 15.41 -6.88
C LEU A 54 2.48 15.34 -7.99
N GLN A 55 2.81 14.58 -9.05
CA GLN A 55 1.85 14.14 -10.06
C GLN A 55 1.29 12.78 -9.64
N ILE A 56 -0.02 12.66 -9.58
CA ILE A 56 -0.70 11.46 -9.09
C ILE A 56 -1.59 10.90 -10.20
N ASP A 57 -1.34 9.66 -10.58
CA ASP A 57 -2.27 8.84 -11.33
C ASP A 57 -3.01 7.91 -10.37
N VAL A 58 -4.30 7.72 -10.57
CA VAL A 58 -5.11 6.76 -9.83
C VAL A 58 -5.81 5.86 -10.83
N ALA A 59 -5.57 4.56 -10.78
CA ALA A 59 -6.29 3.56 -11.54
C ALA A 59 -7.37 2.93 -10.65
N GLU A 60 -8.64 3.18 -10.97
CA GLU A 60 -9.81 2.63 -10.29
C GLU A 60 -10.66 1.87 -11.33
N ILE A 61 -10.93 0.60 -11.04
CA ILE A 61 -11.62 -0.27 -12.00
C ILE A 61 -13.09 0.11 -12.19
N ASP A 62 -13.72 0.67 -11.16
CA ASP A 62 -15.14 1.03 -11.19
C ASP A 62 -15.31 2.54 -11.43
N PRO A 63 -15.81 2.96 -12.62
CA PRO A 63 -16.06 4.38 -12.92
C PRO A 63 -17.10 5.00 -11.97
N GLU A 64 -17.97 4.20 -11.37
CA GLU A 64 -18.96 4.68 -10.41
C GLU A 64 -18.29 5.08 -9.08
N VAL A 65 -17.24 4.35 -8.65
CA VAL A 65 -16.43 4.74 -7.50
C VAL A 65 -15.77 6.10 -7.75
N ILE A 66 -15.24 6.33 -8.96
CA ILE A 66 -14.66 7.64 -9.34
C ILE A 66 -15.72 8.74 -9.22
N ARG A 67 -16.92 8.51 -9.77
CA ARG A 67 -18.03 9.47 -9.71
C ARG A 67 -18.43 9.80 -8.26
N VAL A 68 -18.55 8.77 -7.42
CA VAL A 68 -18.92 8.91 -6.00
C VAL A 68 -17.81 9.63 -5.23
N ALA A 69 -16.53 9.29 -5.47
CA ALA A 69 -15.39 9.91 -4.81
C ALA A 69 -15.32 11.43 -5.10
N ARG A 70 -15.49 11.84 -6.34
CA ARG A 70 -15.56 13.26 -6.71
C ARG A 70 -16.77 13.97 -6.09
N LYS A 71 -17.94 13.33 -6.14
CA LYS A 71 -19.21 13.97 -5.72
C LYS A 71 -19.36 14.08 -4.20
N TYR A 72 -18.89 13.09 -3.43
CA TYR A 72 -19.20 12.97 -2.02
C TYR A 72 -17.99 12.93 -1.09
N PHE A 73 -16.79 12.70 -1.63
CA PHE A 73 -15.57 12.59 -0.84
C PHE A 73 -14.57 13.72 -1.13
N GLU A 74 -15.00 14.74 -1.86
CA GLU A 74 -14.22 15.94 -2.16
C GLU A 74 -12.83 15.63 -2.77
N VAL A 75 -12.76 14.62 -3.64
CA VAL A 75 -11.56 14.36 -4.42
C VAL A 75 -11.35 15.53 -5.37
N PRO A 76 -10.17 16.23 -5.31
CA PRO A 76 -9.93 17.43 -6.09
C PRO A 76 -10.00 17.19 -7.61
N ASP A 77 -10.57 18.15 -8.33
CA ASP A 77 -10.43 18.24 -9.78
C ASP A 77 -9.21 19.12 -10.11
N ASP A 78 -8.03 18.49 -10.06
CA ASP A 78 -6.74 19.15 -10.24
C ASP A 78 -5.92 18.38 -11.28
N PRO A 79 -5.22 19.05 -12.22
CA PRO A 79 -4.38 18.40 -13.24
C PRO A 79 -3.29 17.47 -12.68
N ARG A 80 -2.89 17.69 -11.42
CA ARG A 80 -1.93 16.83 -10.72
C ARG A 80 -2.54 15.52 -10.20
N LEU A 81 -3.87 15.40 -10.14
CA LEU A 81 -4.58 14.23 -9.63
C LEU A 81 -5.49 13.66 -10.73
N ARG A 82 -4.96 12.76 -11.51
CA ARG A 82 -5.64 12.17 -12.67
C ARG A 82 -6.26 10.84 -12.29
N LEU A 83 -7.57 10.72 -12.47
CA LEU A 83 -8.33 9.50 -12.20
C LEU A 83 -8.62 8.78 -13.52
N HIS A 84 -8.25 7.50 -13.58
CA HIS A 84 -8.39 6.63 -14.76
C HIS A 84 -9.34 5.48 -14.41
N ALA A 85 -10.45 5.35 -15.16
CA ALA A 85 -11.34 4.21 -15.07
C ALA A 85 -10.69 3.00 -15.76
N ALA A 86 -9.88 2.24 -15.03
CA ALA A 86 -9.09 1.15 -15.59
C ALA A 86 -8.70 0.13 -14.50
N ASP A 87 -8.54 -1.13 -14.88
CA ASP A 87 -7.83 -2.10 -14.08
C ASP A 87 -6.37 -1.66 -13.88
N GLY A 88 -5.87 -1.75 -12.63
CA GLY A 88 -4.55 -1.22 -12.27
C GLY A 88 -3.39 -1.92 -12.96
N ARG A 89 -3.50 -3.22 -13.22
CA ARG A 89 -2.48 -3.99 -13.94
C ARG A 89 -2.47 -3.63 -15.43
N LEU A 90 -3.64 -3.60 -16.06
CA LEU A 90 -3.78 -3.20 -17.47
C LEU A 90 -3.35 -1.74 -17.68
N PHE A 91 -3.60 -0.87 -16.71
CA PHE A 91 -3.12 0.51 -16.74
C PHE A 91 -1.58 0.56 -16.77
N LEU A 92 -0.90 -0.22 -15.92
CA LEU A 92 0.56 -0.31 -15.93
C LEU A 92 1.08 -0.90 -17.24
N GLU A 93 0.50 -2.00 -17.73
CA GLU A 93 0.90 -2.65 -19.00
C GLU A 93 0.80 -1.68 -20.20
N GLY A 94 -0.19 -0.80 -20.20
CA GLY A 94 -0.38 0.23 -21.24
C GLY A 94 0.46 1.50 -21.04
N SER A 95 1.11 1.67 -19.87
CA SER A 95 1.84 2.87 -19.51
C SER A 95 3.30 2.83 -19.98
N ARG A 96 3.87 4.01 -20.26
CA ARG A 96 5.33 4.18 -20.45
C ARG A 96 5.98 4.93 -19.28
N GLU A 97 5.18 5.26 -18.28
CA GLU A 97 5.60 6.08 -17.17
C GLU A 97 6.37 5.28 -16.13
N ARG A 98 7.25 5.96 -15.40
CA ARG A 98 7.91 5.43 -14.21
C ARG A 98 7.53 6.27 -13.00
N TYR A 99 7.30 5.60 -11.88
CA TYR A 99 6.81 6.17 -10.65
C TYR A 99 7.86 6.10 -9.54
N ASP A 100 7.90 7.11 -8.69
CA ASP A 100 8.69 7.07 -7.45
C ASP A 100 7.95 6.25 -6.37
N LEU A 101 6.62 6.19 -6.48
CA LEU A 101 5.75 5.46 -5.57
C LEU A 101 4.62 4.78 -6.34
N ILE A 102 4.44 3.48 -6.12
CA ILE A 102 3.22 2.75 -6.52
C ILE A 102 2.54 2.28 -5.24
N VAL A 103 1.28 2.64 -5.05
CA VAL A 103 0.45 2.20 -3.93
C VAL A 103 -0.60 1.22 -4.45
N LEU A 104 -0.62 0.02 -3.89
CA LEU A 104 -1.66 -0.99 -4.11
C LEU A 104 -2.61 -0.99 -2.90
N ASP A 105 -3.77 -0.37 -3.08
CA ASP A 105 -4.85 -0.30 -2.09
C ASP A 105 -6.20 -0.67 -2.74
N ALA A 106 -6.20 -1.76 -3.50
CA ALA A 106 -7.34 -2.28 -4.21
C ALA A 106 -7.90 -3.51 -3.48
N PHE A 107 -9.20 -3.49 -3.19
CA PHE A 107 -9.90 -4.57 -2.52
C PHE A 107 -11.16 -4.95 -3.30
N PHE A 108 -11.36 -6.25 -3.47
CA PHE A 108 -12.63 -6.83 -3.86
C PHE A 108 -13.15 -7.65 -2.68
N ALA A 109 -14.30 -7.24 -2.11
CA ALA A 109 -14.74 -7.69 -0.80
C ALA A 109 -13.66 -7.44 0.27
N ASP A 110 -13.08 -8.48 0.87
CA ASP A 110 -12.08 -8.38 1.95
C ASP A 110 -10.66 -8.79 1.50
N ALA A 111 -10.44 -8.98 0.19
CA ALA A 111 -9.17 -9.44 -0.36
C ALA A 111 -8.63 -8.52 -1.46
N VAL A 112 -7.31 -8.47 -1.58
CA VAL A 112 -6.66 -7.90 -2.76
C VAL A 112 -6.93 -8.83 -3.95
N PRO A 113 -7.36 -8.31 -5.14
CA PRO A 113 -7.56 -9.13 -6.32
C PRO A 113 -6.30 -9.95 -6.66
N PHE A 114 -6.48 -11.26 -6.88
CA PHE A 114 -5.35 -12.19 -7.00
C PHE A 114 -4.32 -11.77 -8.06
N HIS A 115 -4.78 -11.25 -9.22
CA HIS A 115 -3.91 -10.82 -10.33
C HIS A 115 -3.03 -9.61 -10.02
N LEU A 116 -3.25 -8.94 -8.87
CA LEU A 116 -2.44 -7.85 -8.32
C LEU A 116 -1.49 -8.32 -7.20
N THR A 117 -1.42 -9.63 -6.95
CA THR A 117 -0.57 -10.22 -5.88
C THR A 117 0.48 -11.18 -6.41
N THR A 118 0.53 -11.38 -7.73
CA THR A 118 1.39 -12.36 -8.39
C THR A 118 2.80 -11.83 -8.64
N ARG A 119 3.77 -12.73 -8.79
CA ARG A 119 5.14 -12.35 -9.13
C ARG A 119 5.24 -11.65 -10.48
N GLU A 120 4.34 -11.96 -11.41
CA GLU A 120 4.23 -11.32 -12.72
C GLU A 120 3.81 -9.85 -12.55
N PHE A 121 2.80 -9.58 -11.72
CA PHE A 121 2.41 -8.22 -11.38
C PHE A 121 3.52 -7.46 -10.64
N PHE A 122 4.22 -8.10 -9.69
CA PHE A 122 5.32 -7.44 -8.99
C PHE A 122 6.54 -7.19 -9.89
N ALA A 123 6.77 -8.03 -10.90
CA ALA A 123 7.76 -7.77 -11.94
C ALA A 123 7.37 -6.53 -12.77
N LEU A 124 6.11 -6.45 -13.22
CA LEU A 124 5.57 -5.30 -13.92
C LEU A 124 5.69 -4.01 -13.09
N ALA A 125 5.27 -4.05 -11.82
CA ALA A 125 5.40 -2.91 -10.91
C ALA A 125 6.87 -2.48 -10.74
N ALA A 126 7.80 -3.44 -10.62
CA ALA A 126 9.23 -3.14 -10.53
C ALA A 126 9.80 -2.48 -11.79
N GLU A 127 9.30 -2.83 -12.98
CA GLU A 127 9.69 -2.20 -14.25
C GLU A 127 9.20 -0.75 -14.34
N HIS A 128 8.03 -0.46 -13.75
CA HIS A 128 7.44 0.87 -13.71
C HIS A 128 7.86 1.72 -12.50
N LEU A 129 8.69 1.20 -11.61
CA LEU A 129 9.31 1.98 -10.54
C LEU A 129 10.64 2.59 -10.98
N GLN A 130 10.90 3.82 -10.51
CA GLN A 130 12.22 4.43 -10.55
C GLN A 130 13.24 3.56 -9.77
N PRO A 131 14.56 3.73 -9.96
CA PRO A 131 15.57 2.94 -9.25
C PRO A 131 15.38 2.93 -7.72
N ASP A 132 15.06 4.08 -7.13
CA ASP A 132 14.81 4.25 -5.69
C ASP A 132 13.32 4.25 -5.33
N GLY A 133 12.48 3.85 -6.28
CA GLY A 133 11.03 3.81 -6.09
C GLY A 133 10.59 2.76 -5.09
N VAL A 134 9.42 2.99 -4.51
CA VAL A 134 8.81 2.13 -3.49
C VAL A 134 7.47 1.61 -3.97
N LEU A 135 7.25 0.31 -3.83
CA LEU A 135 5.93 -0.31 -3.90
C LEU A 135 5.37 -0.39 -2.47
N ALA A 136 4.22 0.21 -2.25
CA ALA A 136 3.47 0.14 -0.99
C ALA A 136 2.20 -0.69 -1.19
N ILE A 137 1.95 -1.66 -0.33
CA ILE A 137 0.81 -2.58 -0.44
C ILE A 137 0.04 -2.55 0.86
N ASN A 138 -1.28 -2.37 0.78
CA ASN A 138 -2.18 -2.65 1.89
C ASN A 138 -2.71 -4.08 1.77
N ALA A 139 -2.52 -4.89 2.80
CA ALA A 139 -3.05 -6.24 2.89
C ALA A 139 -3.74 -6.45 4.25
N ILE A 140 -4.81 -7.23 4.27
CA ILE A 140 -5.46 -7.63 5.53
C ILE A 140 -4.97 -9.03 5.88
N SER A 141 -4.18 -9.13 6.96
CA SER A 141 -3.61 -10.39 7.43
C SER A 141 -3.14 -10.27 8.89
N ALA A 142 -2.75 -11.37 9.51
CA ALA A 142 -1.93 -11.36 10.71
C ALA A 142 -0.44 -11.40 10.33
N VAL A 143 0.46 -11.05 11.25
CA VAL A 143 1.91 -11.18 11.01
C VAL A 143 2.45 -12.52 11.46
N GLU A 144 1.75 -13.22 12.37
CA GLU A 144 2.08 -14.56 12.85
C GLU A 144 0.88 -15.49 12.93
N GLY A 145 1.15 -16.78 13.09
CA GLY A 145 0.13 -17.81 13.27
C GLY A 145 -0.60 -18.19 11.98
N PRO A 146 -1.70 -18.98 12.10
CA PRO A 146 -2.42 -19.50 10.93
C PRO A 146 -2.98 -18.42 10.01
N ARG A 147 -3.34 -17.26 10.56
CA ARG A 147 -3.91 -16.13 9.82
C ARG A 147 -2.88 -15.28 9.07
N SER A 148 -1.58 -15.62 9.15
CA SER A 148 -0.50 -14.92 8.46
C SER A 148 -0.16 -15.50 7.09
N ARG A 149 -0.80 -16.58 6.65
CA ARG A 149 -0.45 -17.30 5.42
C ARG A 149 -0.44 -16.39 4.19
N PHE A 150 -1.45 -15.53 4.05
CA PHE A 150 -1.51 -14.57 2.94
C PHE A 150 -0.35 -13.56 2.98
N TYR A 151 -0.10 -12.93 4.11
CA TYR A 151 1.05 -12.03 4.30
C TYR A 151 2.38 -12.71 3.96
N ARG A 152 2.59 -13.93 4.46
CA ARG A 152 3.83 -14.69 4.23
C ARG A 152 4.01 -15.08 2.76
N SER A 153 2.91 -15.41 2.07
CA SER A 153 2.93 -15.64 0.61
C SER A 153 3.26 -14.38 -0.17
N LEU A 154 2.69 -13.23 0.22
CA LEU A 154 3.03 -11.93 -0.37
C LEU A 154 4.51 -11.60 -0.17
N ASP A 155 5.04 -11.74 1.05
CA ASP A 155 6.44 -11.46 1.34
C ASP A 155 7.37 -12.37 0.54
N ARG A 156 7.07 -13.67 0.46
CA ARG A 156 7.79 -14.64 -0.37
C ARG A 156 7.79 -14.25 -1.85
N THR A 157 6.64 -13.83 -2.36
CA THR A 157 6.48 -13.45 -3.77
C THR A 157 7.23 -12.15 -4.09
N LEU A 158 7.11 -11.15 -3.20
CA LEU A 158 7.81 -9.88 -3.33
C LEU A 158 9.32 -10.03 -3.32
N GLN A 159 9.86 -11.00 -2.56
CA GLN A 159 11.29 -11.24 -2.42
C GLN A 159 11.99 -11.46 -3.76
N GLU A 160 11.31 -12.02 -4.75
CA GLU A 160 11.90 -12.28 -6.08
C GLU A 160 12.31 -11.01 -6.82
N ARG A 161 11.68 -9.87 -6.54
CA ARG A 161 11.93 -8.58 -7.22
C ARG A 161 12.37 -7.48 -6.28
N PHE A 162 12.02 -7.55 -5.00
CA PHE A 162 12.28 -6.52 -4.00
C PHE A 162 13.07 -7.10 -2.83
N PRO A 163 14.40 -6.97 -2.83
CA PRO A 163 15.24 -7.52 -1.76
C PRO A 163 15.00 -6.86 -0.40
N ASN A 164 14.54 -5.60 -0.39
CA ASN A 164 14.28 -4.87 0.84
C ASN A 164 12.78 -4.68 1.03
N ARG A 165 12.26 -5.31 2.08
CA ARG A 165 10.85 -5.29 2.44
C ARG A 165 10.72 -4.88 3.91
N TYR A 166 9.69 -4.08 4.19
CA TYR A 166 9.40 -3.53 5.51
C TYR A 166 7.90 -3.69 5.76
N THR A 167 7.52 -4.30 6.87
CA THR A 167 6.13 -4.55 7.21
C THR A 167 5.73 -3.74 8.42
N PHE A 168 4.65 -3.00 8.29
CA PHE A 168 4.08 -2.15 9.33
C PHE A 168 2.66 -2.61 9.65
N PRO A 169 2.46 -3.37 10.73
CA PRO A 169 1.13 -3.68 11.21
C PRO A 169 0.44 -2.41 11.75
N VAL A 170 -0.80 -2.19 11.37
CA VAL A 170 -1.61 -1.10 11.92
C VAL A 170 -2.16 -1.57 13.28
N TRP A 171 -1.45 -1.23 14.35
CA TRP A 171 -1.66 -1.84 15.66
C TRP A 171 -2.95 -1.40 16.39
N LEU A 172 -3.49 -0.21 16.14
CA LEU A 172 -4.72 0.31 16.74
C LEU A 172 -4.87 0.01 18.26
N GLY A 173 -3.76 0.05 18.99
CA GLY A 173 -3.71 -0.24 20.44
C GLY A 173 -3.62 -1.72 20.81
N ASP A 174 -3.88 -2.64 19.89
CA ASP A 174 -3.77 -4.09 20.08
C ASP A 174 -2.53 -4.63 19.37
N ARG A 175 -1.64 -5.26 20.12
CA ARG A 175 -0.37 -5.80 19.61
C ARG A 175 -0.33 -7.33 19.49
N ASP A 176 -1.48 -8.00 19.48
CA ASP A 176 -1.55 -9.44 19.19
C ASP A 176 -1.13 -9.72 17.75
N PRO A 177 0.02 -10.41 17.51
CA PRO A 177 0.53 -10.67 16.17
C PRO A 177 -0.34 -11.64 15.35
N GLY A 178 -1.20 -12.43 16.03
CA GLY A 178 -2.13 -13.37 15.40
C GLY A 178 -3.45 -12.76 14.94
N ARG A 179 -3.68 -11.48 15.20
CA ARG A 179 -4.93 -10.80 14.85
C ARG A 179 -4.88 -10.23 13.44
N LEU A 180 -6.00 -10.40 12.69
CA LEU A 180 -6.17 -9.76 11.38
C LEU A 180 -6.21 -8.24 11.50
N ARG A 181 -5.44 -7.57 10.67
CA ARG A 181 -5.34 -6.10 10.59
C ARG A 181 -4.82 -5.66 9.24
N ASN A 182 -4.88 -4.37 8.94
CA ASN A 182 -4.13 -3.82 7.84
C ASN A 182 -2.63 -3.99 8.12
N LEU A 183 -1.92 -4.53 7.14
CA LEU A 183 -0.47 -4.59 7.06
C LEU A 183 -0.03 -3.73 5.90
N ILE A 184 0.79 -2.71 6.16
CA ILE A 184 1.40 -1.93 5.09
C ILE A 184 2.78 -2.50 4.82
N LEU A 185 2.94 -3.10 3.64
CA LEU A 185 4.20 -3.64 3.16
C LEU A 185 4.84 -2.61 2.24
N LEU A 186 6.06 -2.21 2.54
CA LEU A 186 6.88 -1.37 1.66
C LEU A 186 8.00 -2.22 1.08
N ALA A 187 8.12 -2.20 -0.24
CA ALA A 187 9.09 -3.00 -0.97
C ALA A 187 9.90 -2.11 -1.92
N THR A 188 11.24 -2.23 -1.89
CA THR A 188 12.14 -1.43 -2.73
C THR A 188 13.35 -2.23 -3.18
N ARG A 189 13.92 -1.81 -4.31
CA ARG A 189 15.19 -2.35 -4.86
C ARG A 189 16.40 -1.52 -4.44
N SER A 190 16.19 -0.32 -3.90
CA SER A 190 17.26 0.56 -3.44
C SER A 190 18.00 -0.04 -2.23
N ARG A 191 19.03 0.67 -1.77
CA ARG A 191 19.79 0.26 -0.58
C ARG A 191 18.88 0.09 0.63
N ARG A 192 19.12 -0.98 1.41
CA ARG A 192 18.40 -1.20 2.67
C ARG A 192 18.61 -0.04 3.63
N VAL A 193 17.50 0.50 4.14
CA VAL A 193 17.49 1.52 5.19
C VAL A 193 17.40 0.82 6.54
N ALA A 194 18.28 1.18 7.47
CA ALA A 194 18.22 0.63 8.82
C ALA A 194 17.01 1.18 9.59
N VAL A 195 16.41 0.37 10.46
CA VAL A 195 15.20 0.76 11.20
C VAL A 195 15.37 2.07 11.98
N PRO A 196 16.50 2.33 12.69
CA PRO A 196 16.69 3.62 13.36
C PRO A 196 16.71 4.82 12.42
N ASP A 197 17.26 4.64 11.20
CA ASP A 197 17.31 5.70 10.18
C ASP A 197 15.92 5.97 9.61
N LEU A 198 15.15 4.91 9.36
CA LEU A 198 13.76 5.02 8.92
C LEU A 198 12.91 5.77 9.95
N ILE A 199 13.01 5.44 11.24
CA ILE A 199 12.29 6.12 12.32
C ILE A 199 12.66 7.60 12.37
N ARG A 200 13.93 7.93 12.19
CA ARG A 200 14.43 9.32 12.17
C ARG A 200 13.89 10.08 10.95
N SER A 201 13.92 9.46 9.77
CA SER A 201 13.34 10.05 8.56
C SER A 201 11.84 10.26 8.69
N ALA A 202 11.12 9.29 9.27
CA ALA A 202 9.69 9.39 9.52
C ALA A 202 9.35 10.53 10.50
N ALA A 203 10.15 10.73 11.56
CA ALA A 203 9.98 11.85 12.48
C ALA A 203 10.08 13.20 11.75
N THR A 204 11.16 13.40 10.99
CA THR A 204 11.36 14.64 10.19
C THR A 204 10.27 14.84 9.14
N LEU A 205 9.76 13.75 8.56
CA LEU A 205 8.68 13.81 7.57
C LEU A 205 7.34 14.16 8.23
N GLY A 206 7.05 13.62 9.42
CA GLY A 206 5.82 13.90 10.16
C GLY A 206 5.59 15.39 10.43
N ASP A 207 6.68 16.15 10.65
CA ASP A 207 6.63 17.59 10.81
C ASP A 207 6.27 18.35 9.50
N ARG A 208 6.37 17.69 8.35
CA ARG A 208 6.17 18.27 7.01
C ARG A 208 4.86 17.85 6.35
N VAL A 209 4.32 16.73 6.75
CA VAL A 209 3.04 16.19 6.30
C VAL A 209 2.04 16.18 7.47
N HIS A 210 0.75 16.10 7.19
CA HIS A 210 -0.28 16.18 8.23
C HIS A 210 -0.47 14.85 8.98
N VAL A 211 0.64 14.17 9.34
CA VAL A 211 0.66 12.88 10.05
C VAL A 211 1.62 12.94 11.23
N ALA A 212 1.14 13.48 12.35
CA ALA A 212 1.97 13.69 13.55
C ALA A 212 2.54 12.38 14.14
N GLN A 213 1.84 11.24 13.96
CA GLN A 213 2.22 9.92 14.50
C GLN A 213 3.18 9.14 13.59
N LEU A 214 3.68 9.71 12.49
CA LEU A 214 4.45 8.97 11.49
C LEU A 214 5.71 8.30 12.06
N ARG A 215 6.37 8.94 13.05
CA ARG A 215 7.47 8.35 13.80
C ARG A 215 7.05 7.08 14.55
N ASP A 216 5.87 7.12 15.21
CA ASP A 216 5.39 6.00 16.01
C ASP A 216 4.93 4.84 15.11
N TYR A 217 4.38 5.14 13.95
CA TYR A 217 4.10 4.15 12.90
C TYR A 217 5.38 3.46 12.42
N ALA A 218 6.44 4.22 12.15
CA ALA A 218 7.74 3.66 11.79
C ALA A 218 8.33 2.79 12.91
N ALA A 219 8.18 3.20 14.17
CA ALA A 219 8.65 2.43 15.33
C ALA A 219 7.85 1.13 15.55
N GLY A 220 6.63 1.06 15.01
CA GLY A 220 5.78 -0.13 15.03
C GLY A 220 6.13 -1.20 14.00
N ILE A 221 7.22 -1.03 13.25
CA ILE A 221 7.68 -1.99 12.23
C ILE A 221 7.82 -3.41 12.80
N TRP A 222 7.38 -4.39 12.01
CA TRP A 222 7.60 -5.81 12.30
C TRP A 222 9.03 -6.22 11.94
N THR A 223 9.79 -6.69 12.93
CA THR A 223 11.20 -7.04 12.76
C THR A 223 11.49 -8.52 12.92
N ALA A 224 10.50 -9.33 13.34
CA ALA A 224 10.70 -10.78 13.42
C ALA A 224 10.85 -11.39 12.02
N GLU A 225 11.58 -12.50 11.96
CA GLU A 225 11.76 -13.24 10.71
C GLU A 225 10.44 -13.77 10.17
N VAL A 226 10.21 -13.56 8.87
CA VAL A 226 9.02 -14.06 8.17
C VAL A 226 9.32 -15.45 7.62
N LYS A 227 8.76 -16.48 8.26
CA LYS A 227 8.89 -17.87 7.80
C LYS A 227 8.00 -18.09 6.59
N THR A 228 8.58 -18.49 5.46
CA THR A 228 7.87 -18.58 4.19
C THR A 228 7.90 -19.97 3.53
N ASP A 229 8.53 -20.96 4.16
CA ASP A 229 8.76 -22.29 3.54
C ASP A 229 7.47 -23.08 3.31
N ASP A 230 6.43 -22.84 4.12
CA ASP A 230 5.14 -23.52 4.11
C ASP A 230 4.03 -22.79 3.33
N VAL A 231 4.36 -21.72 2.64
CA VAL A 231 3.41 -20.93 1.85
C VAL A 231 3.86 -20.84 0.39
N PRO A 232 2.93 -20.73 -0.58
CA PRO A 232 3.29 -20.64 -2.00
C PRO A 232 3.85 -19.29 -2.40
N ILE A 233 4.62 -19.25 -3.50
CA ILE A 233 4.80 -18.05 -4.32
C ILE A 233 3.52 -17.89 -5.13
N LEU A 234 2.97 -16.68 -5.17
CA LEU A 234 1.77 -16.37 -5.93
C LEU A 234 2.15 -16.09 -7.39
N THR A 235 1.51 -16.79 -8.32
CA THR A 235 1.73 -16.63 -9.77
C THR A 235 0.40 -16.45 -10.48
N ASP A 236 0.42 -15.98 -11.74
CA ASP A 236 -0.82 -15.83 -12.52
C ASP A 236 -1.55 -17.16 -12.70
N ASP A 237 -0.80 -18.28 -12.75
CA ASP A 237 -1.38 -19.63 -12.87
C ASP A 237 -1.83 -20.20 -11.51
N HIS A 238 -1.30 -19.70 -10.39
CA HIS A 238 -1.60 -20.21 -9.05
C HIS A 238 -1.48 -19.12 -7.97
N ALA A 239 -2.59 -18.48 -7.68
CA ALA A 239 -2.68 -17.49 -6.60
C ALA A 239 -3.94 -17.76 -5.74
N PRO A 240 -3.88 -18.73 -4.81
CA PRO A 240 -5.03 -19.14 -4.00
C PRO A 240 -5.28 -18.16 -2.84
N VAL A 241 -5.50 -16.87 -3.15
CA VAL A 241 -5.65 -15.79 -2.16
C VAL A 241 -6.80 -16.09 -1.20
N ASP A 242 -7.94 -16.52 -1.71
CA ASP A 242 -9.10 -16.84 -0.88
C ASP A 242 -8.81 -17.99 0.11
N ASP A 243 -8.07 -19.00 -0.29
CA ASP A 243 -7.71 -20.15 0.58
C ASP A 243 -6.68 -19.76 1.64
N LEU A 244 -5.79 -18.81 1.30
CA LEU A 244 -4.80 -18.27 2.24
C LEU A 244 -5.44 -17.34 3.29
N LEU A 245 -6.59 -16.75 2.96
CA LEU A 245 -7.37 -15.90 3.87
C LEU A 245 -8.39 -16.72 4.69
N LYS A 246 -8.83 -17.88 4.19
CA LYS A 246 -9.73 -18.78 4.95
C LYS A 246 -9.03 -19.31 6.18
N LEU A 247 -9.73 -19.25 7.29
CA LEU A 247 -9.34 -19.95 8.51
C LEU A 247 -9.75 -21.42 8.37
N GLU A 248 -8.79 -22.34 8.33
CA GLU A 248 -9.10 -23.73 8.57
C GLU A 248 -9.70 -23.83 9.99
N GLY A 249 -11.00 -24.10 10.10
CA GLY A 249 -11.65 -24.44 11.35
C GLY A 249 -12.71 -23.50 11.92
N LEU A 250 -13.24 -22.55 11.17
CA LEU A 250 -14.49 -21.86 11.49
C LEU A 250 -15.59 -22.32 10.52
N GLN A 251 -16.15 -23.50 10.76
CA GLN A 251 -17.49 -23.89 10.35
C GLN A 251 -18.44 -23.62 11.51
#